data_ccae52b8ab6b3f970411e98152925052
#
_entry.id   ccae52b8ab6b3f970411e98152925052
#
_cell.length_a   1.000
_cell.length_b   1.000
_cell.length_c   1.000
_cell.angle_alpha   90.00
_cell.angle_beta   90.00
_cell.angle_gamma   90.00
#
_symmetry.space_group_name_H-M   'P 1'
#
loop_
_entity.id
_entity.type
_entity.pdbx_description
1 polymer ?
#
loop_
_entity_poly.entity_id
_entity_poly.type
_entity_poly.pdbx_seq_one_letter_code
_entity_poly.pdbx_strand_id
1 'polypeptide(L)'
;LGVSTDIAVTGALAAVVYAVAAFAQLVVGRLIDRRAVKPILIFVAAGQPVFLGLMVMQQDYILFVVTLLAMGFVFEQIPITDAVLSRYVPDQWRTKVLSVKFMLNLLIGASALATARWMLSGGAGFEGVIQVLALAACLIVAAALVLPSRSSSSVLAPAAS
;
A
#
# COMPACT_ATOMS: atom_id res chain seq x y z
N LEU A 1 -11.34 23.02 -0.77
CA LEU A 1 -12.00 21.73 -0.54
C LEU A 1 -13.47 21.98 -0.20
N GLY A 2 -14.37 21.78 -1.18
CA GLY A 2 -15.82 21.98 -1.01
C GLY A 2 -16.53 20.88 -0.19
N VAL A 3 -15.78 19.99 0.45
CA VAL A 3 -16.29 18.96 1.34
C VAL A 3 -16.31 19.53 2.74
N SER A 4 -17.48 19.60 3.32
CA SER A 4 -17.84 20.30 4.57
C SER A 4 -16.73 20.32 5.63
N THR A 5 -16.62 21.45 6.34
CA THR A 5 -15.77 21.62 7.52
C THR A 5 -16.33 20.86 8.76
N ASP A 6 -17.41 20.11 8.60
CA ASP A 6 -18.02 19.32 9.67
C ASP A 6 -17.15 18.08 9.96
N ILE A 7 -16.62 18.01 11.17
CA ILE A 7 -15.78 16.93 11.68
C ILE A 7 -16.50 15.57 11.57
N ALA A 8 -17.82 15.54 11.79
CA ALA A 8 -18.61 14.31 11.70
C ALA A 8 -18.67 13.76 10.26
N VAL A 9 -18.86 14.64 9.28
CA VAL A 9 -18.86 14.25 7.86
C VAL A 9 -17.49 13.77 7.40
N THR A 10 -16.43 14.49 7.79
CA THR A 10 -15.05 14.08 7.48
C THR A 10 -14.72 12.73 8.11
N GLY A 11 -15.13 12.50 9.35
CA GLY A 11 -14.97 11.22 10.01
C GLY A 11 -15.74 10.08 9.34
N ALA A 12 -16.98 10.33 8.92
CA ALA A 12 -17.80 9.35 8.19
C ALA A 12 -17.18 8.99 6.83
N LEU A 13 -16.69 9.98 6.09
CA LEU A 13 -16.00 9.74 4.81
C LEU A 13 -14.72 8.91 5.01
N ALA A 14 -13.93 9.22 6.04
CA ALA A 14 -12.75 8.44 6.38
C ALA A 14 -13.13 6.99 6.74
N ALA A 15 -14.19 6.78 7.52
CA ALA A 15 -14.68 5.45 7.87
C ALA A 15 -15.09 4.64 6.63
N VAL A 16 -15.74 5.26 5.65
CA VAL A 16 -16.08 4.61 4.37
C VAL A 16 -14.81 4.19 3.62
N VAL A 17 -13.79 5.06 3.54
CA VAL A 17 -12.50 4.72 2.90
C VAL A 17 -11.87 3.51 3.56
N TYR A 18 -11.80 3.47 4.88
CA TYR A 18 -11.23 2.33 5.61
C TYR A 18 -12.05 1.05 5.46
N ALA A 19 -13.40 1.15 5.44
CA ALA A 19 -14.26 -0.01 5.24
C ALA A 19 -14.07 -0.62 3.84
N VAL A 20 -14.00 0.21 2.81
CA VAL A 20 -13.73 -0.24 1.42
C VAL A 20 -12.34 -0.86 1.32
N ALA A 21 -11.32 -0.23 1.90
CA ALA A 21 -9.97 -0.78 1.94
C ALA A 21 -9.91 -2.14 2.64
N ALA A 22 -10.56 -2.28 3.80
CA ALA A 22 -10.62 -3.55 4.52
C ALA A 22 -11.30 -4.67 3.71
N PHE A 23 -12.38 -4.34 2.99
CA PHE A 23 -13.04 -5.30 2.09
C PHE A 23 -12.13 -5.70 0.92
N ALA A 24 -11.46 -4.75 0.30
CA ALA A 24 -10.51 -4.99 -0.77
C ALA A 24 -9.36 -5.91 -0.31
N GLN A 25 -8.83 -5.73 0.91
CA GLN A 25 -7.82 -6.64 1.50
C GLN A 25 -8.28 -8.10 1.57
N LEU A 26 -9.55 -8.35 1.86
CA LEU A 26 -10.10 -9.72 1.84
C LEU A 26 -10.10 -10.31 0.43
N VAL A 27 -10.42 -9.50 -0.57
CA VAL A 27 -10.43 -9.93 -1.98
C VAL A 27 -9.00 -10.24 -2.44
N VAL A 28 -8.06 -9.36 -2.17
CA VAL A 28 -6.64 -9.54 -2.53
C VAL A 28 -6.04 -10.72 -1.76
N GLY A 29 -6.36 -10.88 -0.48
CA GLY A 29 -5.94 -12.05 0.30
C GLY A 29 -6.34 -13.37 -0.39
N ARG A 30 -7.61 -13.50 -0.79
CA ARG A 30 -8.08 -14.68 -1.54
C ARG A 30 -7.41 -14.86 -2.90
N LEU A 31 -7.07 -13.75 -3.56
CA LEU A 31 -6.40 -13.79 -4.85
C LEU A 31 -4.95 -14.27 -4.73
N ILE A 32 -4.24 -13.86 -3.67
CA ILE A 32 -2.88 -14.29 -3.35
C ILE A 32 -2.81 -15.80 -3.08
N ASP A 33 -3.85 -16.37 -2.44
CA ASP A 33 -3.91 -17.81 -2.15
C ASP A 33 -4.04 -18.64 -3.43
N ARG A 34 -4.61 -18.08 -4.48
CA ARG A 34 -4.93 -18.79 -5.74
C ARG A 34 -3.99 -18.48 -6.89
N ARG A 35 -3.19 -17.43 -6.82
CA ARG A 35 -2.36 -16.95 -7.93
C ARG A 35 -0.94 -16.64 -7.49
N ALA A 36 -0.05 -16.48 -8.48
CA ALA A 36 1.32 -16.02 -8.22
C ALA A 36 1.29 -14.60 -7.62
N VAL A 37 2.05 -14.40 -6.55
CA VAL A 37 2.03 -13.14 -5.78
C VAL A 37 2.68 -11.99 -6.55
N LYS A 38 3.73 -12.27 -7.37
CA LYS A 38 4.47 -11.23 -8.09
C LYS A 38 3.62 -10.37 -9.01
N PRO A 39 2.76 -10.94 -9.93
CA PRO A 39 1.94 -10.11 -10.80
C PRO A 39 0.91 -9.27 -10.02
N ILE A 40 0.38 -9.79 -8.91
CA ILE A 40 -0.55 -9.05 -8.05
C ILE A 40 0.19 -7.89 -7.38
N LEU A 41 1.40 -8.13 -6.86
CA LEU A 41 2.25 -7.09 -6.26
C LEU A 41 2.56 -5.97 -7.26
N ILE A 42 2.95 -6.32 -8.49
CA ILE A 42 3.26 -5.33 -9.53
C ILE A 42 2.01 -4.52 -9.89
N PHE A 43 0.86 -5.16 -10.04
CA PHE A 43 -0.39 -4.49 -10.35
C PHE A 43 -0.79 -3.50 -9.27
N VAL A 44 -0.75 -3.92 -8.00
CA VAL A 44 -1.09 -3.08 -6.86
C VAL A 44 -0.07 -1.96 -6.67
N ALA A 45 1.22 -2.26 -6.78
CA ALA A 45 2.27 -1.25 -6.68
C ALA A 45 2.17 -0.20 -7.80
N ALA A 46 1.89 -0.62 -9.05
CA ALA A 46 1.75 0.31 -10.18
C ALA A 46 0.50 1.20 -10.09
N GLY A 47 -0.58 0.72 -9.46
CA GLY A 47 -1.79 1.51 -9.22
C GLY A 47 -1.53 2.71 -8.29
N GLN A 48 -0.65 2.58 -7.31
CA GLN A 48 -0.37 3.64 -6.34
C GLN A 48 0.10 4.96 -6.97
N PRO A 49 1.20 5.01 -7.74
CA PRO A 49 1.66 6.26 -8.33
C PRO A 49 0.67 6.83 -9.35
N VAL A 50 -0.09 5.99 -10.05
CA VAL A 50 -1.10 6.43 -10.99
C VAL A 50 -2.23 7.18 -10.27
N PHE A 51 -2.82 6.59 -9.24
CA PHE A 51 -3.92 7.23 -8.52
C PHE A 51 -3.45 8.41 -7.67
N LEU A 52 -2.25 8.36 -7.08
CA LEU A 52 -1.65 9.50 -6.38
C LEU A 52 -1.38 10.66 -7.34
N GLY A 53 -0.89 10.37 -8.56
CA GLY A 53 -0.71 11.40 -9.59
C GLY A 53 -2.03 12.01 -10.06
N LEU A 54 -3.07 11.19 -10.20
CA LEU A 54 -4.41 11.68 -10.56
C LEU A 54 -5.02 12.57 -9.48
N MET A 55 -4.74 12.33 -8.20
CA MET A 55 -5.23 13.17 -7.10
C MET A 55 -4.81 14.64 -7.23
N VAL A 56 -3.61 14.92 -7.75
CA VAL A 56 -3.11 16.28 -7.94
C VAL A 56 -3.95 17.06 -8.95
N MET A 57 -4.55 16.36 -9.91
CA MET A 57 -5.32 16.96 -11.01
C MET A 57 -6.83 17.05 -10.72
N GLN A 58 -7.32 16.53 -9.61
CA GLN A 58 -8.74 16.41 -9.33
C GLN A 58 -9.17 17.32 -8.18
N GLN A 59 -10.46 17.72 -8.21
CA GLN A 59 -11.11 18.52 -7.19
C GLN A 59 -12.46 17.91 -6.80
N ASP A 60 -13.02 18.36 -5.68
CA ASP A 60 -14.35 18.01 -5.19
C ASP A 60 -14.60 16.49 -5.03
N TYR A 61 -15.73 16.02 -5.52
CA TYR A 61 -16.14 14.61 -5.38
C TYR A 61 -15.25 13.64 -6.14
N ILE A 62 -14.66 14.07 -7.27
CA ILE A 62 -13.76 13.24 -8.06
C ILE A 62 -12.48 12.99 -7.26
N LEU A 63 -11.96 14.00 -6.57
CA LEU A 63 -10.83 13.83 -5.65
C LEU A 63 -11.12 12.78 -4.58
N PHE A 64 -12.32 12.78 -4.00
CA PHE A 64 -12.70 11.77 -3.01
C PHE A 64 -12.68 10.36 -3.59
N VAL A 65 -13.27 10.14 -4.76
CA VAL A 65 -13.29 8.83 -5.43
C VAL A 65 -11.88 8.36 -5.78
N VAL A 66 -11.03 9.25 -6.31
CA VAL A 66 -9.64 8.94 -6.63
C VAL A 66 -8.84 8.63 -5.37
N THR A 67 -9.07 9.36 -4.27
CA THR A 67 -8.46 9.09 -2.97
C THR A 67 -8.86 7.71 -2.44
N LEU A 68 -10.14 7.34 -2.56
CA LEU A 68 -10.65 6.04 -2.14
C LEU A 68 -9.96 4.91 -2.91
N LEU A 69 -9.80 5.06 -4.23
CA LEU A 69 -9.08 4.10 -5.05
C LEU A 69 -7.58 4.06 -4.69
N ALA A 70 -6.93 5.21 -4.54
CA ALA A 70 -5.52 5.30 -4.14
C ALA A 70 -5.28 4.58 -2.80
N MET A 71 -6.14 4.82 -1.80
CA MET A 71 -6.06 4.16 -0.49
C MET A 71 -6.28 2.66 -0.60
N GLY A 72 -7.21 2.19 -1.46
CA GLY A 72 -7.36 0.79 -1.77
C GLY A 72 -6.02 0.18 -2.19
N PHE A 73 -5.35 0.75 -3.19
CA PHE A 73 -4.05 0.24 -3.66
C PHE A 73 -2.94 0.31 -2.60
N VAL A 74 -2.93 1.34 -1.75
CA VAL A 74 -1.93 1.48 -0.67
C VAL A 74 -2.14 0.41 0.40
N PHE A 75 -3.37 0.18 0.87
CA PHE A 75 -3.66 -0.81 1.91
C PHE A 75 -3.50 -2.25 1.43
N GLU A 76 -3.77 -2.54 0.15
CA GLU A 76 -3.61 -3.85 -0.45
C GLU A 76 -2.15 -4.35 -0.45
N GLN A 77 -1.19 -3.45 -0.41
CA GLN A 77 0.22 -3.80 -0.39
C GLN A 77 0.64 -4.50 0.91
N ILE A 78 -0.08 -4.27 2.02
CA ILE A 78 0.25 -4.85 3.32
C ILE A 78 0.14 -6.39 3.29
N PRO A 79 -1.03 -7.00 2.97
CA PRO A 79 -1.15 -8.45 2.93
C PRO A 79 -0.29 -9.10 1.84
N ILE A 80 -0.07 -8.40 0.70
CA ILE A 80 0.78 -8.91 -0.37
C ILE A 80 2.23 -9.03 0.10
N THR A 81 2.77 -8.00 0.74
CA THR A 81 4.15 -8.02 1.24
C THR A 81 4.33 -9.02 2.37
N ASP A 82 3.33 -9.25 3.21
CA ASP A 82 3.36 -10.29 4.25
C ASP A 82 3.37 -11.70 3.62
N ALA A 83 2.56 -11.92 2.60
CA ALA A 83 2.54 -13.16 1.86
C ALA A 83 3.86 -13.43 1.11
N VAL A 84 4.45 -12.40 0.48
CA VAL A 84 5.79 -12.50 -0.12
C VAL A 84 6.81 -12.91 0.93
N LEU A 85 6.86 -12.18 2.04
CA LEU A 85 7.83 -12.41 3.10
C LEU A 85 7.71 -13.82 3.69
N SER A 86 6.47 -14.29 3.93
CA SER A 86 6.21 -15.61 4.47
C SER A 86 6.62 -16.75 3.51
N ARG A 87 6.66 -16.50 2.20
CA ARG A 87 7.11 -17.49 1.19
C ARG A 87 8.62 -17.55 1.02
N TYR A 88 9.34 -16.47 1.32
CA TYR A 88 10.79 -16.38 1.13
C TYR A 88 11.58 -16.65 2.41
N VAL A 89 10.95 -16.50 3.59
CA VAL A 89 11.60 -16.65 4.89
C VAL A 89 11.31 -18.03 5.47
N PRO A 90 12.34 -18.80 5.90
CA PRO A 90 12.14 -20.07 6.62
C PRO A 90 11.31 -19.88 7.89
N ASP A 91 10.53 -20.90 8.27
CA ASP A 91 9.58 -20.83 9.38
C ASP A 91 10.20 -20.37 10.70
N GLN A 92 11.42 -20.84 11.00
CA GLN A 92 12.18 -20.47 12.20
C GLN A 92 12.49 -18.96 12.31
N TRP A 93 12.54 -18.23 11.19
CA TRP A 93 12.85 -16.80 11.16
C TRP A 93 11.64 -15.93 10.87
N ARG A 94 10.52 -16.53 10.44
CA ARG A 94 9.33 -15.81 9.96
C ARG A 94 8.82 -14.79 10.96
N THR A 95 8.63 -15.19 12.22
CA THR A 95 8.14 -14.29 13.28
C THR A 95 9.09 -13.13 13.52
N LYS A 96 10.41 -13.38 13.57
CA LYS A 96 11.41 -12.33 13.80
C LYS A 96 11.41 -11.30 12.66
N VAL A 97 11.38 -11.79 11.42
CA VAL A 97 11.40 -10.93 10.22
C VAL A 97 10.11 -10.10 10.11
N LEU A 98 8.94 -10.71 10.39
CA LEU A 98 7.67 -9.98 10.44
C LEU A 98 7.65 -8.93 11.55
N SER A 99 8.20 -9.21 12.73
CA SER A 99 8.31 -8.23 13.82
C SER A 99 9.20 -7.06 13.43
N VAL A 100 10.35 -7.30 12.82
CA VAL A 100 11.25 -6.24 12.33
C VAL A 100 10.55 -5.41 11.24
N LYS A 101 9.87 -6.05 10.28
CA LYS A 101 9.07 -5.35 9.26
C LYS A 101 8.03 -4.45 9.92
N PHE A 102 7.31 -4.95 10.92
CA PHE A 102 6.28 -4.18 11.60
C PHE A 102 6.85 -2.95 12.34
N MET A 103 7.99 -3.13 13.05
CA MET A 103 8.71 -2.02 13.67
C MET A 103 9.15 -0.97 12.66
N LEU A 104 9.71 -1.40 11.52
CA LEU A 104 10.13 -0.49 10.45
C LEU A 104 8.94 0.25 9.86
N ASN A 105 7.80 -0.41 9.65
CA ASN A 105 6.58 0.23 9.16
C ASN A 105 6.08 1.32 10.12
N LEU A 106 6.09 1.07 11.42
CA LEU A 106 5.72 2.07 12.42
C LEU A 106 6.68 3.26 12.44
N LEU A 107 8.00 3.00 12.38
CA LEU A 107 9.02 4.05 12.36
C LEU A 107 8.90 4.92 11.10
N ILE A 108 8.76 4.27 9.93
CA ILE A 108 8.58 4.97 8.65
C ILE A 108 7.27 5.76 8.65
N GLY A 109 6.17 5.18 9.15
CA GLY A 109 4.88 5.86 9.25
C GLY A 109 4.96 7.10 10.13
N ALA A 110 5.58 7.01 11.30
CA ALA A 110 5.81 8.16 12.18
C ALA A 110 6.69 9.23 11.52
N SER A 111 7.75 8.83 10.84
CA SER A 111 8.64 9.75 10.11
C SER A 111 7.92 10.41 8.93
N ALA A 112 7.08 9.68 8.21
CA ALA A 112 6.29 10.21 7.10
C ALA A 112 5.30 11.29 7.57
N LEU A 113 4.66 11.08 8.72
CA LEU A 113 3.75 12.06 9.31
C LEU A 113 4.48 13.34 9.71
N ALA A 114 5.65 13.21 10.35
CA ALA A 114 6.50 14.35 10.72
C ALA A 114 6.99 15.12 9.48
N THR A 115 7.40 14.41 8.44
CA THR A 115 7.83 14.99 7.16
C THR A 115 6.69 15.73 6.46
N ALA A 116 5.51 15.13 6.40
CA ALA A 116 4.33 15.76 5.81
C ALA A 116 3.97 17.06 6.54
N ARG A 117 3.98 17.04 7.88
CA ARG A 117 3.76 18.25 8.68
C ARG A 117 4.81 19.33 8.39
N TRP A 118 6.08 18.96 8.32
CA TRP A 118 7.17 19.90 8.02
C TRP A 118 7.02 20.50 6.62
N MET A 119 6.68 19.71 5.62
CA MET A 119 6.45 20.18 4.26
C MET A 119 5.26 21.16 4.20
N LEU A 120 4.15 20.84 4.88
CA LEU A 120 2.97 21.72 4.92
C LEU A 120 3.29 23.05 5.63
N SER A 121 4.06 23.01 6.73
CA SER A 121 4.47 24.24 7.44
C SER A 121 5.48 25.07 6.63
N GLY A 122 6.26 24.41 5.76
CA GLY A 122 7.21 25.06 4.84
C GLY A 122 6.59 25.62 3.56
N GLY A 123 5.26 25.55 3.39
CA GLY A 123 4.54 26.11 2.24
C GLY A 123 4.49 25.22 1.01
N ALA A 124 4.92 23.97 1.08
CA ALA A 124 4.89 23.05 -0.05
C ALA A 124 3.46 22.63 -0.49
N GLY A 125 2.45 22.93 0.33
CA GLY A 125 1.07 22.58 0.05
C GLY A 125 0.80 21.04 0.03
N PHE A 126 -0.47 20.67 -0.13
CA PHE A 126 -0.85 19.26 -0.27
C PHE A 126 -0.30 18.62 -1.55
N GLU A 127 -0.19 19.38 -2.62
CA GLU A 127 0.35 18.90 -3.90
C GLU A 127 1.80 18.40 -3.74
N GLY A 128 2.63 19.14 -3.04
CA GLY A 128 4.01 18.73 -2.79
C GLY A 128 4.11 17.44 -1.98
N VAL A 129 3.25 17.26 -0.98
CA VAL A 129 3.19 16.00 -0.20
C VAL A 129 2.77 14.83 -1.09
N ILE A 130 1.74 14.99 -1.92
CA ILE A 130 1.27 13.94 -2.83
C ILE A 130 2.34 13.60 -3.86
N GLN A 131 3.09 14.57 -4.39
CA GLN A 131 4.19 14.33 -5.32
C GLN A 131 5.30 13.48 -4.69
N VAL A 132 5.69 13.77 -3.44
CA VAL A 132 6.68 12.97 -2.72
C VAL A 132 6.17 11.54 -2.49
N LEU A 133 4.90 11.36 -2.14
CA LEU A 133 4.28 10.05 -2.01
C LEU A 133 4.25 9.29 -3.34
N ALA A 134 3.93 9.96 -4.43
CA ALA A 134 3.94 9.36 -5.77
C ALA A 134 5.34 8.92 -6.19
N LEU A 135 6.37 9.72 -5.91
CA LEU A 135 7.77 9.34 -6.16
C LEU A 135 8.19 8.13 -5.32
N ALA A 136 7.82 8.11 -4.03
CA ALA A 136 8.07 6.96 -3.16
C ALA A 136 7.37 5.70 -3.69
N ALA A 137 6.12 5.83 -4.18
CA ALA A 137 5.39 4.73 -4.80
C ALA A 137 6.08 4.20 -6.07
N CYS A 138 6.68 5.06 -6.89
CA CYS A 138 7.49 4.64 -8.05
C CYS A 138 8.70 3.79 -7.63
N LEU A 139 9.37 4.10 -6.51
CA LEU A 139 10.45 3.28 -5.99
C LEU A 139 9.95 1.88 -5.57
N ILE A 140 8.75 1.78 -5.02
CA ILE A 140 8.13 0.50 -4.68
C ILE A 140 7.86 -0.32 -5.94
N VAL A 141 7.36 0.30 -7.01
CA VAL A 141 7.17 -0.37 -8.31
C VAL A 141 8.49 -0.91 -8.84
N ALA A 142 9.54 -0.09 -8.83
CA ALA A 142 10.88 -0.50 -9.27
C ALA A 142 11.38 -1.71 -8.46
N ALA A 143 11.24 -1.67 -7.13
CA ALA A 143 11.60 -2.78 -6.26
C ALA A 143 10.78 -4.06 -6.55
N ALA A 144 9.48 -3.93 -6.82
CA ALA A 144 8.60 -5.05 -7.16
C ALA A 144 8.98 -5.71 -8.49
N LEU A 145 9.44 -4.93 -9.47
CA LEU A 145 9.90 -5.44 -10.76
C LEU A 145 11.19 -6.25 -10.64
N VAL A 146 12.11 -5.83 -9.78
CA VAL A 146 13.40 -6.52 -9.52
C VAL A 146 13.20 -7.83 -8.74
N LEU A 147 12.07 -7.99 -8.04
CA LEU A 147 11.81 -9.19 -7.25
C LEU A 147 11.85 -10.46 -8.13
N PRO A 148 12.65 -11.50 -7.77
CA PRO A 148 12.73 -12.73 -8.56
C PRO A 148 11.38 -13.46 -8.59
N SER A 149 10.96 -13.90 -9.79
CA SER A 149 9.77 -14.74 -9.94
C SER A 149 10.10 -16.17 -9.54
N ARG A 150 9.76 -16.61 -8.32
CA ARG A 150 9.72 -18.03 -8.01
C ARG A 150 8.44 -18.65 -8.58
N SER A 151 8.57 -19.53 -9.55
CA SER A 151 7.46 -20.37 -10.00
C SER A 151 7.03 -21.29 -8.86
N SER A 152 5.73 -21.47 -8.68
CA SER A 152 5.09 -22.28 -7.62
C SER A 152 5.47 -23.77 -7.67
N SER A 153 6.25 -24.20 -8.64
CA SER A 153 6.61 -25.61 -8.90
C SER A 153 7.64 -26.19 -7.92
N SER A 154 8.30 -25.41 -7.09
CA SER A 154 9.33 -25.94 -6.18
C SER A 154 8.82 -26.25 -4.75
N VAL A 155 7.56 -25.96 -4.45
CA VAL A 155 6.97 -26.20 -3.11
C VAL A 155 6.30 -27.57 -3.01
N LEU A 156 6.09 -28.26 -4.13
CA LEU A 156 5.40 -29.58 -4.19
C LEU A 156 6.34 -30.77 -4.43
N ALA A 157 7.65 -30.62 -4.28
CA ALA A 157 8.52 -31.77 -4.22
C ALA A 157 8.39 -32.39 -2.80
N PRO A 158 7.74 -33.54 -2.60
CA PRO A 158 7.80 -34.25 -1.33
C PRO A 158 9.26 -34.60 -1.09
N ALA A 159 9.75 -34.32 0.13
CA ALA A 159 11.03 -34.82 0.59
C ALA A 159 10.98 -36.35 0.45
N ALA A 160 11.63 -36.88 -0.56
CA ALA A 160 11.89 -38.31 -0.64
C ALA A 160 12.81 -38.65 0.50
N SER A 161 12.27 -39.43 1.41
CA SER A 161 12.89 -40.04 2.59
C SER A 161 14.17 -40.77 2.31
#